data_cce52f8b6d4b97854e8a47cce34a102d
#
_entry.id   cce52f8b6d4b97854e8a47cce34a102d
#
_cell.length_a   1.000
_cell.length_b   1.000
_cell.length_c   1.000
_cell.angle_alpha   90.00
_cell.angle_beta   90.00
_cell.angle_gamma   90.00
#
_symmetry.space_group_name_H-M   'P 1'
#
loop_
_entity.id
_entity.type
_entity.pdbx_description
1 polymer ?
#
loop_
_entity_poly.entity_id
_entity_poly.type
_entity_poly.pdbx_seq_one_letter_code
_entity_poly.pdbx_strand_id
1 'polypeptide(L)'
;MAVAGKAQYYRLVNQETDSDGEAVQEKAKVVTPTSPKAKGASPLGQKQRRQRTNHPSLRYGWSPRASIFFCMLIAALVLLAILVIVALRPSLNNNGAGTTAPPPAVCSSSACVQLSGAVASMANFSADPCDNLWQYACGRLLDKLVLHDYVARWSWYDQLEKRTYERVQQIFRKMKASSTDSVLEPSTAAKKAARLYETCTNTNAADKLGVAPLKQFVSMIGGWNASGWSDLKSDLTKALALTLDVSLRDISDNNQLSPFFAVSTSKDDKVNVSIFKIRESGLGMASRSLYLSNSSSSVSTAYQRFMSNFANALSDDGATQLQLQSDLADVYRFEVELANITTPSADLRDPMGVYNKRTLRNVSTILTTIDWVVLLQTLYPDSAGSINLDTEVILDSPEYYSQLSQLIMSTPQRTLGNYISWLVARTTAPLLSQPLRTAYDGYKKALKGVTGIPRNLYCLKLVDQSMPLAVGRLFIDDVFDSSSVKKGSDLMSSIIQAFKSNLPNVKWMDSATQAVAAEKADAILYQIGYSVEYANRSAIESLYSQLNVSTRSLFTDIMAAWRLERSRTGSLYVTGKPVSRKYWDMRPTQANAFYEPTLNVIGIPGGILGRPFFDQQAPA
;
A
#
# COMPACT_ATOMS: atom_id res chain seq x y z
N MET A 1 22.55 12.20 30.75
CA MET A 1 21.41 11.28 30.92
C MET A 1 20.62 11.34 29.63
N ALA A 2 20.77 10.33 28.77
CA ALA A 2 20.09 10.29 27.47
C ALA A 2 18.70 9.68 27.67
N VAL A 3 17.67 10.50 27.50
CA VAL A 3 16.30 10.01 27.38
C VAL A 3 16.11 9.58 25.93
N ALA A 4 16.14 8.27 25.69
CA ALA A 4 15.78 7.68 24.42
C ALA A 4 14.28 7.89 24.17
N GLY A 5 13.94 8.93 23.42
CA GLY A 5 12.61 9.10 22.87
C GLY A 5 12.35 7.98 21.85
N LYS A 6 11.35 7.15 22.11
CA LYS A 6 10.82 6.18 21.16
C LYS A 6 10.33 6.93 19.91
N ALA A 7 11.13 6.98 18.86
CA ALA A 7 10.67 7.40 17.54
C ALA A 7 9.75 6.27 17.01
N GLN A 8 8.45 6.43 17.18
CA GLN A 8 7.48 5.61 16.46
C GLN A 8 7.57 5.99 14.98
N TYR A 9 7.98 5.03 14.15
CA TYR A 9 7.90 5.12 12.71
C TYR A 9 6.43 5.23 12.29
N TYR A 10 5.95 6.44 12.05
CA TYR A 10 4.72 6.65 11.32
C TYR A 10 5.06 6.60 9.82
N ARG A 11 5.17 5.38 9.24
CA ARG A 11 4.71 5.21 7.88
C ARG A 11 3.21 5.48 7.94
N LEU A 12 2.74 6.50 7.27
CA LEU A 12 1.32 6.62 6.93
C LEU A 12 0.99 5.41 6.06
N VAL A 13 0.24 4.54 6.69
CA VAL A 13 0.06 3.14 6.38
C VAL A 13 -0.56 2.99 5.00
N ASN A 14 0.24 2.55 4.02
CA ASN A 14 -0.19 1.28 3.45
C ASN A 14 0.07 0.29 4.57
N GLN A 15 -0.97 -0.25 5.18
CA GLN A 15 -0.80 -1.50 5.86
C GLN A 15 -0.29 -2.46 4.78
N GLU A 16 1.04 -2.59 4.68
CA GLU A 16 1.58 -3.88 4.40
C GLU A 16 0.78 -4.77 5.35
N THR A 17 -0.08 -5.60 4.84
CA THR A 17 -0.51 -6.78 5.60
C THR A 17 0.77 -7.25 6.22
N ASP A 18 0.87 -7.20 7.55
CA ASP A 18 1.99 -7.78 8.21
C ASP A 18 2.31 -9.05 7.46
N SER A 19 3.57 -9.27 7.13
CA SER A 19 4.01 -10.52 6.48
C SER A 19 3.40 -11.73 7.17
N ASP A 20 2.95 -11.58 8.38
CA ASP A 20 2.36 -12.61 9.22
C ASP A 20 0.86 -12.83 9.05
N GLY A 21 0.15 -12.03 8.24
CA GLY A 21 -1.27 -12.29 7.94
C GLY A 21 -2.21 -12.32 9.16
N GLU A 22 -1.73 -11.87 10.32
CA GLU A 22 -2.56 -11.75 11.51
C GLU A 22 -3.54 -10.58 11.31
N ALA A 23 -4.69 -10.90 10.71
CA ALA A 23 -5.89 -10.16 11.02
C ALA A 23 -6.17 -10.41 12.51
N VAL A 24 -5.92 -9.41 13.35
CA VAL A 24 -6.48 -9.37 14.68
C VAL A 24 -8.01 -9.37 14.47
N GLN A 25 -8.58 -10.55 14.49
CA GLN A 25 -10.00 -10.75 14.71
C GLN A 25 -10.26 -10.36 16.16
N GLU A 26 -10.36 -9.08 16.41
CA GLU A 26 -11.15 -8.61 17.51
C GLU A 26 -12.59 -9.09 17.21
N LYS A 27 -13.00 -10.16 17.87
CA LYS A 27 -14.38 -10.62 17.86
C LYS A 27 -15.21 -9.49 18.45
N ALA A 28 -15.66 -8.58 17.64
CA ALA A 28 -16.77 -7.73 17.95
C ALA A 28 -17.96 -8.65 18.16
N LYS A 29 -18.25 -8.96 19.42
CA LYS A 29 -19.54 -9.49 19.81
C LYS A 29 -20.57 -8.46 19.36
N VAL A 30 -21.25 -8.76 18.28
CA VAL A 30 -22.47 -8.08 17.90
C VAL A 30 -23.47 -8.34 19.02
N VAL A 31 -23.56 -7.42 19.95
CA VAL A 31 -24.65 -7.37 20.92
C VAL A 31 -25.81 -6.75 20.15
N THR A 32 -26.66 -7.60 19.61
CA THR A 32 -27.99 -7.19 19.17
C THR A 32 -28.79 -6.77 20.41
N PRO A 33 -29.38 -5.57 20.45
CA PRO A 33 -30.25 -5.20 21.54
C PRO A 33 -31.55 -6.01 21.41
N THR A 34 -31.74 -6.94 22.34
CA THR A 34 -33.03 -7.62 22.53
C THR A 34 -34.00 -6.64 23.16
N SER A 35 -35.02 -6.25 22.40
CA SER A 35 -36.19 -5.57 22.93
C SER A 35 -36.90 -6.45 23.94
N PRO A 36 -37.44 -5.90 25.05
CA PRO A 36 -38.14 -6.68 26.06
C PRO A 36 -39.50 -7.16 25.53
N LYS A 37 -39.72 -8.47 25.55
CA LYS A 37 -40.98 -9.10 25.29
C LYS A 37 -41.98 -8.69 26.39
N ALA A 38 -43.01 -7.95 26.02
CA ALA A 38 -44.22 -7.83 26.82
C ALA A 38 -44.98 -9.17 26.86
N LYS A 39 -45.20 -9.67 28.05
CA LYS A 39 -46.03 -10.86 28.29
C LYS A 39 -47.48 -10.52 28.02
N GLY A 40 -48.13 -11.38 27.26
CA GLY A 40 -49.54 -11.30 26.96
C GLY A 40 -50.44 -11.62 28.15
N ALA A 41 -51.61 -11.02 28.16
CA ALA A 41 -52.81 -11.55 28.76
C ALA A 41 -54.00 -11.14 27.91
N SER A 42 -54.74 -12.11 27.47
CA SER A 42 -56.00 -12.05 26.74
C SER A 42 -57.19 -12.04 27.71
N PRO A 43 -58.42 -12.07 27.23
CA PRO A 43 -59.35 -10.94 27.20
C PRO A 43 -60.55 -11.18 28.12
N LEU A 44 -61.22 -10.15 28.54
CA LEU A 44 -62.63 -10.25 28.95
C LEU A 44 -63.33 -8.90 28.74
N GLY A 45 -64.37 -8.96 27.97
CA GLY A 45 -65.27 -7.85 27.69
C GLY A 45 -66.11 -7.44 28.87
N GLN A 46 -66.52 -6.20 28.82
CA GLN A 46 -67.91 -5.89 29.17
C GLN A 46 -68.21 -4.42 28.85
N LYS A 47 -69.43 -4.28 28.27
CA LYS A 47 -70.16 -3.05 28.04
C LYS A 47 -70.36 -2.29 29.34
N GLN A 48 -70.26 -0.95 29.34
CA GLN A 48 -71.18 -0.08 30.10
C GLN A 48 -71.02 1.38 29.63
N ARG A 49 -72.05 1.85 29.01
CA ARG A 49 -73.03 2.87 29.45
C ARG A 49 -72.46 4.30 29.57
N ARG A 50 -72.93 5.10 28.60
CA ARG A 50 -73.02 6.59 28.67
C ARG A 50 -73.71 7.01 29.96
N GLN A 51 -73.07 7.94 30.69
CA GLN A 51 -73.79 8.90 31.56
C GLN A 51 -73.49 10.32 31.02
N ARG A 52 -74.61 10.92 30.58
CA ARG A 52 -74.67 12.37 30.36
C ARG A 52 -74.76 13.05 31.72
N THR A 53 -73.85 13.97 32.01
CA THR A 53 -74.02 14.99 33.03
C THR A 53 -74.39 16.28 32.34
N ASN A 54 -75.58 16.75 32.57
CA ASN A 54 -76.04 18.07 32.16
C ASN A 54 -75.41 19.10 33.06
N HIS A 55 -74.76 20.11 32.48
CA HIS A 55 -74.47 21.40 33.07
C HIS A 55 -75.30 22.47 32.38
N PRO A 56 -75.93 23.39 33.11
CA PRO A 56 -76.84 24.37 32.53
C PRO A 56 -76.01 25.49 31.83
N SER A 57 -76.33 25.71 30.56
CA SER A 57 -75.84 26.83 29.77
C SER A 57 -76.53 28.11 30.16
N LEU A 58 -75.79 29.01 30.81
CA LEU A 58 -76.18 30.43 30.91
C LEU A 58 -76.03 31.07 29.53
N ARG A 59 -77.14 31.22 28.82
CA ARG A 59 -77.22 32.02 27.60
C ARG A 59 -77.30 33.48 27.98
N TYR A 60 -76.19 34.23 27.88
CA TYR A 60 -76.24 35.68 27.71
C TYR A 60 -76.43 35.96 26.20
N GLY A 61 -77.65 36.30 25.88
CA GLY A 61 -78.00 36.78 24.55
C GLY A 61 -77.56 38.23 24.37
N TRP A 62 -76.47 38.41 23.67
CA TRP A 62 -76.13 39.74 23.11
C TRP A 62 -76.81 39.91 21.79
N SER A 63 -77.47 41.08 21.60
CA SER A 63 -78.09 41.40 20.31
C SER A 63 -77.02 41.46 19.20
N PRO A 64 -77.35 41.07 17.96
CA PRO A 64 -76.38 41.04 16.87
C PRO A 64 -75.62 42.36 16.65
N ARG A 65 -76.26 43.50 17.00
CA ARG A 65 -75.64 44.83 16.90
C ARG A 65 -74.56 45.07 17.97
N ALA A 66 -74.70 44.54 19.18
CA ALA A 66 -73.72 44.63 20.24
C ALA A 66 -72.48 43.79 19.93
N SER A 67 -72.64 42.62 19.34
CA SER A 67 -71.52 41.76 18.92
C SER A 67 -70.70 42.38 17.77
N ILE A 68 -71.34 43.07 16.83
CA ILE A 68 -70.62 43.77 15.75
C ILE A 68 -69.85 44.97 16.30
N PHE A 69 -70.41 45.72 17.22
CA PHE A 69 -69.73 46.83 17.89
C PHE A 69 -68.52 46.36 18.71
N PHE A 70 -68.60 45.23 19.41
CA PHE A 70 -67.50 44.67 20.19
C PHE A 70 -66.40 44.13 19.29
N CYS A 71 -66.73 43.47 18.15
CA CYS A 71 -65.73 43.03 17.17
C CYS A 71 -65.04 44.22 16.50
N MET A 72 -65.78 45.29 16.20
CA MET A 72 -65.17 46.49 15.62
C MET A 72 -64.24 47.22 16.63
N LEU A 73 -64.65 47.23 17.90
CA LEU A 73 -63.82 47.79 18.96
C LEU A 73 -62.49 47.02 19.18
N ILE A 74 -62.57 45.69 19.18
CA ILE A 74 -61.38 44.84 19.22
C ILE A 74 -60.49 45.02 18.01
N ALA A 75 -61.04 45.09 16.79
CA ALA A 75 -60.29 45.33 15.57
C ALA A 75 -59.62 46.72 15.59
N ALA A 76 -60.31 47.76 16.13
CA ALA A 76 -59.72 49.08 16.28
C ALA A 76 -58.59 49.12 17.31
N LEU A 77 -58.75 48.38 18.45
CA LEU A 77 -57.69 48.27 19.49
C LEU A 77 -56.48 47.49 19.00
N VAL A 78 -56.71 46.44 18.19
CA VAL A 78 -55.59 45.68 17.55
C VAL A 78 -54.86 46.53 16.52
N LEU A 79 -55.58 47.33 15.72
CA LEU A 79 -54.95 48.26 14.77
C LEU A 79 -54.18 49.36 15.50
N LEU A 80 -54.74 49.90 16.61
CA LEU A 80 -54.04 50.87 17.44
C LEU A 80 -52.79 50.29 18.10
N ALA A 81 -52.85 49.06 18.58
CA ALA A 81 -51.68 48.34 19.12
C ALA A 81 -50.59 48.11 18.07
N ILE A 82 -50.99 47.76 16.85
CA ILE A 82 -50.07 47.60 15.71
C ILE A 82 -49.43 48.96 15.35
N LEU A 83 -50.20 50.02 15.31
CA LEU A 83 -49.68 51.38 15.06
C LEU A 83 -48.75 51.87 16.15
N VAL A 84 -49.04 51.56 17.42
CA VAL A 84 -48.19 51.88 18.55
C VAL A 84 -46.90 51.07 18.49
N ILE A 85 -46.98 49.79 18.16
CA ILE A 85 -45.79 48.93 17.95
C ILE A 85 -44.93 49.40 16.79
N VAL A 86 -45.55 49.88 15.70
CA VAL A 86 -44.83 50.44 14.55
C VAL A 86 -44.24 51.83 14.88
N ALA A 87 -44.96 52.65 15.66
CA ALA A 87 -44.50 54.00 16.10
C ALA A 87 -43.44 53.94 17.22
N LEU A 88 -43.48 52.87 18.05
CA LEU A 88 -42.49 52.63 19.10
C LEU A 88 -41.30 51.77 18.65
N ARG A 89 -41.20 51.41 17.36
CA ARG A 89 -39.96 50.89 16.87
C ARG A 89 -38.89 51.96 17.03
N PRO A 90 -37.93 51.79 17.95
CA PRO A 90 -36.84 52.74 18.06
C PRO A 90 -36.18 52.76 16.68
N SER A 91 -36.06 53.93 16.09
CA SER A 91 -35.18 54.19 14.99
C SER A 91 -33.78 53.92 15.49
N LEU A 92 -33.35 52.67 15.35
CA LEU A 92 -31.98 52.30 15.56
C LEU A 92 -31.17 52.91 14.42
N ASN A 93 -30.91 54.19 14.58
CA ASN A 93 -29.86 54.86 13.84
C ASN A 93 -28.54 54.39 14.48
N ASN A 94 -28.07 53.25 14.04
CA ASN A 94 -26.77 52.70 14.44
C ASN A 94 -25.66 53.46 13.70
N ASN A 95 -25.27 54.56 14.26
CA ASN A 95 -23.91 55.08 14.11
C ASN A 95 -23.03 54.43 15.18
N GLY A 96 -22.93 53.12 15.12
CA GLY A 96 -21.95 52.34 15.83
C GLY A 96 -21.20 51.55 14.78
N ALA A 97 -19.98 51.98 14.46
CA ALA A 97 -19.04 51.19 13.65
C ALA A 97 -18.61 49.91 14.42
N GLY A 98 -19.55 48.96 14.55
CA GLY A 98 -19.26 47.61 14.85
C GLY A 98 -18.88 46.94 13.54
N THR A 99 -17.61 46.66 13.32
CA THR A 99 -17.12 45.77 12.26
C THR A 99 -17.75 44.40 12.49
N THR A 100 -18.98 44.21 11.99
CA THR A 100 -19.48 42.85 11.75
C THR A 100 -18.58 42.27 10.71
N ALA A 101 -17.77 41.25 11.10
CA ALA A 101 -17.03 40.47 10.14
C ALA A 101 -18.00 40.10 9.01
N PRO A 102 -17.64 40.25 7.73
CA PRO A 102 -18.49 39.85 6.62
C PRO A 102 -18.87 38.40 6.87
N PRO A 103 -20.12 38.00 6.56
CA PRO A 103 -20.51 36.59 6.65
C PRO A 103 -19.47 35.75 5.94
N PRO A 104 -19.06 34.61 6.51
CA PRO A 104 -18.01 33.80 5.91
C PRO A 104 -18.36 33.55 4.44
N ALA A 105 -17.42 33.86 3.57
CA ALA A 105 -17.63 33.75 2.12
C ALA A 105 -18.05 32.32 1.81
N VAL A 106 -19.28 32.12 1.36
CA VAL A 106 -19.78 30.80 0.96
C VAL A 106 -19.05 30.40 -0.33
N CYS A 107 -18.30 29.31 -0.28
CA CYS A 107 -17.63 28.80 -1.45
C CYS A 107 -18.66 28.18 -2.41
N SER A 108 -18.87 28.81 -3.56
CA SER A 108 -19.82 28.39 -4.61
C SER A 108 -19.15 27.83 -5.88
N SER A 109 -17.83 27.65 -5.85
CA SER A 109 -17.11 27.05 -6.99
C SER A 109 -17.56 25.61 -7.26
N SER A 110 -17.41 25.15 -8.52
CA SER A 110 -17.71 23.76 -8.89
C SER A 110 -16.99 22.74 -8.00
N ALA A 111 -15.75 23.04 -7.62
CA ALA A 111 -14.96 22.20 -6.71
C ALA A 111 -15.58 22.12 -5.29
N CYS A 112 -16.04 23.26 -4.76
CA CYS A 112 -16.75 23.31 -3.49
C CYS A 112 -18.04 22.49 -3.50
N VAL A 113 -18.87 22.68 -4.52
CA VAL A 113 -20.14 21.96 -4.65
C VAL A 113 -19.89 20.45 -4.73
N GLN A 114 -18.89 20.02 -5.51
CA GLN A 114 -18.52 18.61 -5.62
C GLN A 114 -17.99 18.04 -4.30
N LEU A 115 -17.13 18.78 -3.60
CA LEU A 115 -16.58 18.37 -2.30
C LEU A 115 -17.69 18.27 -1.23
N SER A 116 -18.54 19.28 -1.15
CA SER A 116 -19.68 19.30 -0.22
C SER A 116 -20.63 18.15 -0.47
N GLY A 117 -20.94 17.87 -1.74
CA GLY A 117 -21.76 16.73 -2.15
C GLY A 117 -21.12 15.39 -1.78
N ALA A 118 -19.81 15.25 -1.97
CA ALA A 118 -19.07 14.05 -1.57
C ALA A 118 -19.12 13.84 -0.05
N VAL A 119 -18.82 14.88 0.74
CA VAL A 119 -18.89 14.82 2.22
C VAL A 119 -20.32 14.51 2.68
N ALA A 120 -21.32 15.25 2.21
CA ALA A 120 -22.73 15.04 2.59
C ALA A 120 -23.22 13.64 2.22
N SER A 121 -22.68 13.06 1.15
CA SER A 121 -23.04 11.71 0.71
C SER A 121 -22.54 10.61 1.64
N MET A 122 -21.48 10.85 2.40
CA MET A 122 -20.83 9.88 3.29
C MET A 122 -21.19 10.11 4.76
N ALA A 123 -21.41 11.36 5.15
CA ALA A 123 -21.66 11.75 6.53
C ALA A 123 -23.05 11.32 7.00
N ASN A 124 -23.13 10.88 8.25
CA ASN A 124 -24.37 10.67 8.99
C ASN A 124 -24.53 11.78 10.01
N PHE A 125 -25.18 12.88 9.62
CA PHE A 125 -25.35 14.06 10.48
C PHE A 125 -26.30 13.83 11.69
N SER A 126 -26.93 12.65 11.79
CA SER A 126 -27.71 12.28 12.98
C SER A 126 -26.88 11.62 14.08
N ALA A 127 -25.62 11.25 13.81
CA ALA A 127 -24.70 10.78 14.85
C ALA A 127 -24.04 11.94 15.57
N ASP A 128 -23.80 11.79 16.86
CA ASP A 128 -23.03 12.78 17.63
C ASP A 128 -21.53 12.64 17.33
N PRO A 129 -20.85 13.67 16.78
CA PRO A 129 -19.43 13.60 16.48
C PRO A 129 -18.56 13.45 17.74
N CYS A 130 -19.03 13.87 18.92
CA CYS A 130 -18.33 13.71 20.18
C CYS A 130 -18.41 12.29 20.73
N ASP A 131 -19.45 11.54 20.38
CA ASP A 131 -19.61 10.13 20.74
C ASP A 131 -18.92 9.22 19.74
N ASN A 132 -19.19 9.41 18.44
CA ASN A 132 -18.63 8.57 17.39
C ASN A 132 -18.33 9.38 16.11
N LEU A 133 -17.14 9.98 16.07
CA LEU A 133 -16.70 10.79 14.93
C LEU A 133 -16.67 10.00 13.61
N TRP A 134 -16.33 8.70 13.66
CA TRP A 134 -16.33 7.87 12.45
C TRP A 134 -17.74 7.69 11.89
N GLN A 135 -18.71 7.39 12.78
CA GLN A 135 -20.12 7.24 12.37
C GLN A 135 -20.69 8.57 11.84
N TYR A 136 -20.32 9.70 12.45
CA TYR A 136 -20.69 11.02 11.95
C TYR A 136 -20.11 11.29 10.56
N ALA A 137 -18.81 11.10 10.35
CA ALA A 137 -18.13 11.45 9.12
C ALA A 137 -18.36 10.44 7.97
N CYS A 138 -18.49 9.14 8.30
CA CYS A 138 -18.47 8.04 7.33
C CYS A 138 -19.66 7.08 7.44
N GLY A 139 -20.63 7.34 8.31
CA GLY A 139 -21.69 6.39 8.65
C GLY A 139 -22.56 5.93 7.47
N ARG A 140 -22.66 6.74 6.40
CA ARG A 140 -23.38 6.37 5.17
C ARG A 140 -22.48 5.77 4.09
N LEU A 141 -21.19 5.69 4.33
CA LEU A 141 -20.23 5.14 3.35
C LEU A 141 -20.51 3.67 3.11
N LEU A 142 -20.74 2.90 4.17
CA LEU A 142 -20.98 1.44 4.07
C LEU A 142 -22.21 1.09 3.23
N ASP A 143 -23.26 1.90 3.28
CA ASP A 143 -24.49 1.68 2.50
C ASP A 143 -24.25 1.82 0.99
N LYS A 144 -23.18 2.49 0.59
CA LYS A 144 -22.84 2.80 -0.81
C LYS A 144 -21.69 1.98 -1.35
N LEU A 145 -20.95 1.28 -0.48
CA LEU A 145 -19.80 0.50 -0.87
C LEU A 145 -20.22 -0.79 -1.56
N VAL A 146 -19.76 -0.94 -2.79
CA VAL A 146 -19.79 -2.22 -3.51
C VAL A 146 -18.36 -2.74 -3.56
N LEU A 147 -18.08 -3.82 -2.83
CA LEU A 147 -16.81 -4.53 -2.91
C LEU A 147 -16.87 -5.51 -4.09
N HIS A 148 -15.88 -5.40 -4.97
CA HIS A 148 -15.68 -6.41 -6.02
C HIS A 148 -15.07 -7.68 -5.41
N ASP A 149 -15.35 -8.84 -6.00
CA ASP A 149 -14.89 -10.15 -5.50
C ASP A 149 -13.36 -10.29 -5.39
N TYR A 150 -12.62 -9.40 -6.05
CA TYR A 150 -11.14 -9.36 -6.01
C TYR A 150 -10.58 -8.35 -4.99
N VAL A 151 -11.42 -7.71 -4.16
CA VAL A 151 -11.03 -6.67 -3.21
C VAL A 151 -11.32 -7.13 -1.79
N ALA A 152 -10.29 -7.40 -0.99
CA ALA A 152 -10.43 -7.81 0.40
C ALA A 152 -10.72 -6.65 1.36
N ARG A 153 -10.41 -5.43 0.96
CA ARG A 153 -10.60 -4.20 1.76
C ARG A 153 -10.92 -3.03 0.85
N TRP A 154 -11.51 -2.00 1.42
CA TRP A 154 -11.72 -0.73 0.74
C TRP A 154 -11.02 0.39 1.52
N SER A 155 -10.29 1.25 0.80
CA SER A 155 -9.72 2.48 1.33
C SER A 155 -9.67 3.56 0.24
N TRP A 156 -9.55 4.81 0.65
CA TRP A 156 -9.33 5.91 -0.29
C TRP A 156 -8.01 5.79 -1.04
N TYR A 157 -6.99 5.20 -0.42
CA TYR A 157 -5.72 4.90 -1.08
C TYR A 157 -5.91 3.93 -2.24
N ASP A 158 -6.64 2.83 -2.02
CA ASP A 158 -6.95 1.85 -3.07
C ASP A 158 -7.77 2.46 -4.21
N GLN A 159 -8.70 3.40 -3.89
CA GLN A 159 -9.48 4.10 -4.90
C GLN A 159 -8.63 5.07 -5.73
N LEU A 160 -7.70 5.79 -5.11
CA LEU A 160 -6.75 6.63 -5.81
C LEU A 160 -5.79 5.82 -6.69
N GLU A 161 -5.22 4.75 -6.15
CA GLU A 161 -4.36 3.85 -6.91
C GLU A 161 -5.09 3.29 -8.13
N LYS A 162 -6.34 2.86 -7.98
CA LYS A 162 -7.19 2.39 -9.08
C LYS A 162 -7.35 3.47 -10.15
N ARG A 163 -7.70 4.69 -9.77
CA ARG A 163 -7.83 5.83 -10.72
C ARG A 163 -6.51 6.12 -11.44
N THR A 164 -5.40 6.06 -10.73
CA THR A 164 -4.06 6.23 -11.31
C THR A 164 -3.80 5.17 -12.38
N TYR A 165 -4.07 3.90 -12.11
CA TYR A 165 -3.89 2.84 -13.10
C TYR A 165 -4.88 2.94 -14.27
N GLU A 166 -6.13 3.36 -14.03
CA GLU A 166 -7.09 3.67 -15.11
C GLU A 166 -6.54 4.78 -16.04
N ARG A 167 -5.87 5.78 -15.45
CA ARG A 167 -5.24 6.85 -16.22
C ARG A 167 -4.05 6.35 -17.02
N VAL A 168 -3.16 5.57 -16.42
CA VAL A 168 -2.03 4.93 -17.15
C VAL A 168 -2.56 4.05 -18.29
N GLN A 169 -3.65 3.31 -18.08
CA GLN A 169 -4.28 2.52 -19.15
C GLN A 169 -4.77 3.39 -20.30
N GLN A 170 -5.38 4.55 -19.99
CA GLN A 170 -5.81 5.50 -21.02
C GLN A 170 -4.62 6.04 -21.82
N ILE A 171 -3.49 6.33 -21.16
CA ILE A 171 -2.26 6.75 -21.84
C ILE A 171 -1.78 5.66 -22.82
N PHE A 172 -1.68 4.41 -22.38
CA PHE A 172 -1.28 3.30 -23.26
C PHE A 172 -2.23 3.10 -24.44
N ARG A 173 -3.56 3.27 -24.24
CA ARG A 173 -4.55 3.21 -25.33
C ARG A 173 -4.37 4.35 -26.34
N LYS A 174 -4.11 5.58 -25.87
CA LYS A 174 -3.84 6.73 -26.75
C LYS A 174 -2.57 6.52 -27.56
N MET A 175 -1.50 6.02 -26.95
CA MET A 175 -0.25 5.71 -27.65
C MET A 175 -0.46 4.68 -28.77
N LYS A 176 -1.32 3.69 -28.57
CA LYS A 176 -1.66 2.70 -29.60
C LYS A 176 -2.47 3.30 -30.75
N ALA A 177 -3.41 4.19 -30.45
CA ALA A 177 -4.24 4.87 -31.46
C ALA A 177 -3.45 5.89 -32.28
N SER A 178 -2.43 6.53 -31.67
CA SER A 178 -1.66 7.63 -32.30
C SER A 178 -0.54 7.14 -33.22
N SER A 179 -0.40 5.85 -33.46
CA SER A 179 0.67 5.29 -34.32
C SER A 179 0.57 5.74 -35.77
N THR A 180 -0.44 6.50 -36.16
CA THR A 180 -0.68 6.99 -37.52
C THR A 180 -0.55 8.51 -37.74
N ASP A 181 -0.66 9.37 -36.69
CA ASP A 181 -0.79 10.82 -36.94
C ASP A 181 -0.38 11.77 -35.79
N SER A 182 0.58 11.49 -34.90
CA SER A 182 0.84 12.45 -33.83
C SER A 182 2.23 13.11 -33.85
N VAL A 183 2.20 14.42 -33.61
CA VAL A 183 3.31 15.37 -33.51
C VAL A 183 4.28 15.03 -32.33
N LEU A 184 3.91 14.14 -31.43
CA LEU A 184 4.74 13.66 -30.32
C LEU A 184 4.95 12.15 -30.44
N GLU A 185 6.05 11.74 -31.06
CA GLU A 185 6.51 10.35 -31.00
C GLU A 185 6.71 9.94 -29.54
N PRO A 186 6.00 8.92 -29.01
CA PRO A 186 6.25 8.41 -27.68
C PRO A 186 7.71 7.93 -27.54
N SER A 187 8.33 8.19 -26.41
CA SER A 187 9.68 7.77 -26.14
C SER A 187 9.88 6.25 -26.28
N THR A 188 11.10 5.80 -26.54
CA THR A 188 11.41 4.36 -26.67
C THR A 188 11.08 3.62 -25.37
N ALA A 189 11.36 4.21 -24.21
CA ALA A 189 11.00 3.65 -22.89
C ALA A 189 9.48 3.49 -22.74
N ALA A 190 8.70 4.52 -23.14
CA ALA A 190 7.24 4.47 -23.12
C ALA A 190 6.67 3.39 -24.06
N LYS A 191 7.21 3.28 -25.28
CA LYS A 191 6.83 2.22 -26.23
C LYS A 191 7.12 0.82 -25.68
N LYS A 192 8.26 0.62 -25.00
CA LYS A 192 8.60 -0.66 -24.35
C LYS A 192 7.63 -1.01 -23.22
N ALA A 193 7.27 -0.03 -22.36
CA ALA A 193 6.29 -0.23 -21.30
C ALA A 193 4.90 -0.61 -21.87
N ALA A 194 4.43 0.09 -22.90
CA ALA A 194 3.17 -0.24 -23.56
C ALA A 194 3.18 -1.64 -24.20
N ARG A 195 4.26 -2.03 -24.85
CA ARG A 195 4.43 -3.39 -25.41
C ARG A 195 4.42 -4.46 -24.33
N LEU A 196 5.07 -4.21 -23.20
CA LEU A 196 5.08 -5.14 -22.08
C LEU A 196 3.67 -5.31 -21.49
N TYR A 197 2.90 -4.21 -21.40
CA TYR A 197 1.50 -4.25 -21.00
C TYR A 197 0.64 -5.07 -21.99
N GLU A 198 0.80 -4.86 -23.28
CA GLU A 198 0.10 -5.64 -24.32
C GLU A 198 0.44 -7.12 -24.26
N THR A 199 1.74 -7.46 -24.10
CA THR A 199 2.18 -8.85 -23.95
C THR A 199 1.59 -9.50 -22.71
N CYS A 200 1.51 -8.76 -21.60
CA CYS A 200 0.92 -9.24 -20.36
C CYS A 200 -0.59 -9.47 -20.48
N THR A 201 -1.32 -8.60 -21.17
CA THR A 201 -2.77 -8.72 -21.34
C THR A 201 -3.16 -9.80 -22.36
N ASN A 202 -2.30 -10.07 -23.34
CA ASN A 202 -2.47 -11.15 -24.31
C ASN A 202 -1.92 -12.47 -23.75
N THR A 203 -2.77 -13.22 -23.04
CA THR A 203 -2.36 -14.46 -22.38
C THR A 203 -2.08 -15.62 -23.34
N ASN A 204 -2.52 -15.54 -24.62
CA ASN A 204 -2.39 -16.63 -25.58
C ASN A 204 -0.93 -17.05 -25.82
N ALA A 205 0.00 -16.09 -25.82
CA ALA A 205 1.43 -16.38 -25.97
C ALA A 205 1.97 -17.14 -24.75
N ALA A 206 1.61 -16.70 -23.53
CA ALA A 206 1.99 -17.37 -22.29
C ALA A 206 1.38 -18.77 -22.19
N ASP A 207 0.11 -18.94 -22.63
CA ASP A 207 -0.57 -20.23 -22.62
C ASP A 207 0.08 -21.23 -23.60
N LYS A 208 0.53 -20.76 -24.78
CA LYS A 208 1.26 -21.58 -25.74
C LYS A 208 2.66 -22.01 -25.27
N LEU A 209 3.36 -21.11 -24.55
CA LEU A 209 4.69 -21.40 -24.00
C LEU A 209 4.64 -22.34 -22.79
N GLY A 210 3.50 -22.38 -22.09
CA GLY A 210 3.32 -23.23 -20.91
C GLY A 210 4.30 -22.88 -19.80
N VAL A 211 5.08 -23.87 -19.39
CA VAL A 211 6.13 -23.77 -18.35
C VAL A 211 7.54 -23.70 -18.93
N ALA A 212 7.72 -23.77 -20.25
CA ALA A 212 9.04 -23.85 -20.88
C ALA A 212 9.99 -22.70 -20.45
N PRO A 213 9.56 -21.41 -20.36
CA PRO A 213 10.46 -20.34 -19.93
C PRO A 213 10.95 -20.52 -18.49
N LEU A 214 10.09 -21.05 -17.62
CA LEU A 214 10.46 -21.37 -16.24
C LEU A 214 11.42 -22.54 -16.15
N LYS A 215 11.17 -23.63 -16.91
CA LYS A 215 12.11 -24.78 -16.99
C LYS A 215 13.50 -24.33 -17.42
N GLN A 216 13.58 -23.43 -18.38
CA GLN A 216 14.86 -22.85 -18.82
C GLN A 216 15.54 -22.07 -17.68
N PHE A 217 14.80 -21.25 -16.92
CA PHE A 217 15.38 -20.53 -15.79
C PHE A 217 15.82 -21.49 -14.67
N VAL A 218 14.98 -22.47 -14.33
CA VAL A 218 15.30 -23.50 -13.34
C VAL A 218 16.55 -24.29 -13.72
N SER A 219 16.75 -24.61 -15.02
CA SER A 219 17.98 -25.28 -15.47
C SER A 219 19.24 -24.44 -15.22
N MET A 220 19.16 -23.10 -15.30
CA MET A 220 20.28 -22.20 -15.03
C MET A 220 20.72 -22.21 -13.55
N ILE A 221 19.79 -22.47 -12.63
CA ILE A 221 20.07 -22.54 -11.18
C ILE A 221 20.40 -23.97 -10.70
N GLY A 222 20.64 -24.90 -11.61
CA GLY A 222 21.05 -26.28 -11.32
C GLY A 222 19.99 -27.34 -11.58
N GLY A 223 18.81 -26.94 -12.06
CA GLY A 223 17.71 -27.83 -12.40
C GLY A 223 16.89 -28.31 -11.21
N TRP A 224 15.73 -28.91 -11.52
CA TRP A 224 14.97 -29.65 -10.51
C TRP A 224 15.82 -30.81 -9.97
N ASN A 225 15.74 -31.06 -8.67
CA ASN A 225 16.58 -32.01 -7.93
C ASN A 225 18.06 -31.60 -7.76
N ALA A 226 18.43 -30.37 -8.09
CA ALA A 226 19.82 -29.89 -8.05
C ALA A 226 20.78 -30.84 -8.85
N SER A 227 20.30 -31.40 -9.95
CA SER A 227 21.03 -32.43 -10.72
C SER A 227 22.34 -31.90 -11.32
N GLY A 228 22.48 -30.59 -11.48
CA GLY A 228 23.70 -29.92 -11.93
C GLY A 228 24.63 -29.48 -10.81
N TRP A 229 24.31 -29.74 -9.53
CA TRP A 229 25.14 -29.32 -8.40
C TRP A 229 26.21 -30.35 -8.10
N SER A 230 27.45 -29.90 -7.96
CA SER A 230 28.61 -30.70 -7.60
C SER A 230 29.30 -30.25 -6.31
N ASP A 231 29.23 -28.95 -6.02
CA ASP A 231 29.74 -28.35 -4.79
C ASP A 231 28.69 -27.45 -4.19
N LEU A 232 28.25 -27.78 -2.97
CA LEU A 232 27.15 -27.08 -2.30
C LEU A 232 27.39 -25.55 -2.21
N LYS A 233 28.56 -25.12 -1.80
CA LYS A 233 28.85 -23.71 -1.56
C LYS A 233 28.84 -22.91 -2.87
N SER A 234 29.54 -23.41 -3.88
CA SER A 234 29.64 -22.77 -5.19
C SER A 234 28.30 -22.73 -5.90
N ASP A 235 27.62 -23.88 -5.99
CA ASP A 235 26.37 -24.04 -6.72
C ASP A 235 25.21 -23.28 -6.05
N LEU A 236 25.14 -23.33 -4.70
CA LEU A 236 24.17 -22.56 -3.94
C LEU A 236 24.40 -21.05 -4.11
N THR A 237 25.65 -20.58 -4.01
CA THR A 237 26.00 -19.16 -4.24
C THR A 237 25.57 -18.71 -5.62
N LYS A 238 25.82 -19.51 -6.66
CA LYS A 238 25.41 -19.22 -8.05
C LYS A 238 23.89 -19.20 -8.20
N ALA A 239 23.17 -20.17 -7.64
CA ALA A 239 21.71 -20.22 -7.69
C ALA A 239 21.08 -19.00 -6.98
N LEU A 240 21.62 -18.61 -5.84
CA LEU A 240 21.21 -17.41 -5.11
C LEU A 240 21.53 -16.13 -5.90
N ALA A 241 22.71 -16.02 -6.50
CA ALA A 241 23.06 -14.86 -7.31
C ALA A 241 22.04 -14.67 -8.44
N LEU A 242 21.69 -15.73 -9.18
CA LEU A 242 20.73 -15.67 -10.27
C LEU A 242 19.31 -15.33 -9.81
N THR A 243 18.85 -15.87 -8.67
CA THR A 243 17.49 -15.62 -8.15
C THR A 243 17.35 -14.27 -7.49
N LEU A 244 18.36 -13.81 -6.76
CA LEU A 244 18.39 -12.48 -6.15
C LEU A 244 18.57 -11.38 -7.20
N ASP A 245 19.30 -11.63 -8.28
CA ASP A 245 19.52 -10.67 -9.37
C ASP A 245 18.22 -10.26 -10.06
N VAL A 246 17.27 -11.15 -10.20
CA VAL A 246 15.96 -10.84 -10.77
C VAL A 246 14.98 -10.21 -9.76
N SER A 247 15.34 -10.13 -8.49
CA SER A 247 14.49 -9.50 -7.45
C SER A 247 13.03 -9.94 -7.53
N LEU A 248 12.77 -11.24 -7.41
CA LEU A 248 11.43 -11.83 -7.51
C LEU A 248 10.39 -11.04 -6.73
N ARG A 249 9.28 -10.66 -7.37
CA ARG A 249 8.22 -9.85 -6.76
C ARG A 249 6.85 -10.48 -6.93
N ASP A 250 6.13 -10.65 -5.83
CA ASP A 250 4.70 -10.96 -5.88
C ASP A 250 3.92 -9.66 -6.09
N ILE A 251 3.47 -9.43 -7.32
CA ILE A 251 2.79 -8.19 -7.73
C ILE A 251 1.47 -8.00 -6.99
N SER A 252 0.80 -9.09 -6.64
CA SER A 252 -0.49 -9.04 -5.94
C SER A 252 -0.35 -8.56 -4.49
N ASP A 253 0.78 -8.82 -3.87
CA ASP A 253 1.08 -8.47 -2.47
C ASP A 253 2.10 -7.34 -2.36
N ASN A 254 2.67 -6.89 -3.48
CA ASN A 254 3.78 -5.93 -3.54
C ASN A 254 4.98 -6.37 -2.66
N ASN A 255 5.18 -7.68 -2.56
CA ASN A 255 6.20 -8.28 -1.70
C ASN A 255 7.36 -8.84 -2.53
N GLN A 256 8.59 -8.62 -2.08
CA GLN A 256 9.78 -9.25 -2.63
C GLN A 256 9.99 -10.58 -1.92
N LEU A 257 10.16 -11.65 -2.69
CA LEU A 257 10.43 -12.98 -2.19
C LEU A 257 11.80 -13.43 -2.68
N SER A 258 12.68 -13.77 -1.75
CA SER A 258 14.04 -14.23 -2.05
C SER A 258 14.32 -15.50 -1.27
N PRO A 259 15.01 -16.51 -1.84
CA PRO A 259 15.38 -17.70 -1.09
C PRO A 259 16.26 -17.35 0.11
N PHE A 260 15.93 -17.86 1.29
CA PHE A 260 16.62 -17.71 2.57
C PHE A 260 16.74 -16.26 3.08
N PHE A 261 17.18 -15.32 2.27
CA PHE A 261 17.39 -13.93 2.65
C PHE A 261 17.27 -13.00 1.45
N ALA A 262 17.00 -11.74 1.72
CA ALA A 262 17.04 -10.65 0.74
C ALA A 262 18.28 -9.79 0.98
N VAL A 263 18.91 -9.36 -0.10
CA VAL A 263 20.04 -8.41 -0.07
C VAL A 263 19.61 -7.12 -0.73
N SER A 264 19.80 -6.01 -0.04
CA SER A 264 19.54 -4.66 -0.55
C SER A 264 20.66 -3.71 -0.16
N THR A 265 20.75 -2.59 -0.87
CA THR A 265 21.56 -1.45 -0.48
C THR A 265 20.66 -0.36 0.06
N SER A 266 21.05 0.28 1.13
CA SER A 266 20.33 1.42 1.70
C SER A 266 21.27 2.30 2.52
N LYS A 267 20.73 3.39 3.09
CA LYS A 267 21.49 4.18 4.06
C LYS A 267 21.73 3.37 5.33
N ASP A 268 22.92 3.47 5.91
CA ASP A 268 23.20 3.06 7.29
C ASP A 268 22.39 3.96 8.25
N ASP A 269 21.71 3.36 9.23
CA ASP A 269 20.80 4.11 10.10
C ASP A 269 21.54 5.07 11.07
N LYS A 270 22.83 4.85 11.31
CA LYS A 270 23.65 5.66 12.24
C LYS A 270 24.53 6.67 11.56
N VAL A 271 24.93 6.42 10.31
CA VAL A 271 25.83 7.30 9.53
C VAL A 271 25.30 7.51 8.13
N ASN A 272 25.66 8.66 7.51
CA ASN A 272 25.15 9.00 6.18
C ASN A 272 25.97 8.35 5.06
N VAL A 273 26.09 7.03 5.08
CA VAL A 273 26.74 6.25 4.01
C VAL A 273 25.85 5.11 3.57
N SER A 274 26.05 4.65 2.36
CA SER A 274 25.39 3.45 1.84
C SER A 274 25.99 2.18 2.43
N ILE A 275 25.16 1.20 2.76
CA ILE A 275 25.58 -0.09 3.30
C ILE A 275 24.69 -1.20 2.76
N PHE A 276 25.21 -2.43 2.67
CA PHE A 276 24.40 -3.60 2.39
C PHE A 276 23.58 -4.00 3.62
N LYS A 277 22.29 -4.25 3.40
CA LYS A 277 21.41 -4.87 4.40
C LYS A 277 20.99 -6.25 3.93
N ILE A 278 21.18 -7.24 4.80
CA ILE A 278 20.79 -8.63 4.58
C ILE A 278 19.67 -8.91 5.55
N ARG A 279 18.51 -9.31 5.03
CA ARG A 279 17.27 -9.52 5.81
C ARG A 279 16.75 -10.92 5.60
N GLU A 280 16.11 -11.46 6.64
CA GLU A 280 15.39 -12.73 6.56
C GLU A 280 14.36 -12.71 5.43
N SER A 281 14.23 -13.84 4.74
CA SER A 281 13.27 -14.06 3.65
C SER A 281 13.11 -15.56 3.41
N GLY A 282 12.24 -15.95 2.48
CA GLY A 282 12.22 -17.31 1.95
C GLY A 282 10.97 -18.11 2.27
N LEU A 283 10.04 -17.60 3.08
CA LEU A 283 8.79 -18.30 3.31
C LEU A 283 7.86 -18.17 2.10
N GLY A 284 7.44 -19.30 1.55
CA GLY A 284 6.53 -19.32 0.42
C GLY A 284 5.09 -18.90 0.78
N MET A 285 4.61 -19.19 2.00
CA MET A 285 3.38 -18.58 2.53
C MET A 285 3.67 -17.20 3.15
N ALA A 286 2.62 -16.40 3.35
CA ALA A 286 2.74 -15.00 3.72
C ALA A 286 3.36 -14.76 5.11
N SER A 287 3.35 -15.74 6.01
CA SER A 287 3.91 -15.59 7.36
C SER A 287 4.34 -16.91 7.99
N ARG A 288 5.26 -16.82 8.98
CA ARG A 288 5.67 -17.99 9.78
C ARG A 288 4.49 -18.61 10.53
N SER A 289 3.54 -17.83 10.99
CA SER A 289 2.37 -18.33 11.73
C SER A 289 1.52 -19.30 10.90
N LEU A 290 1.44 -19.13 9.58
CA LEU A 290 0.73 -20.05 8.68
C LEU A 290 1.37 -21.44 8.60
N TYR A 291 2.66 -21.58 8.89
CA TYR A 291 3.36 -22.86 8.98
C TYR A 291 3.24 -23.47 10.37
N LEU A 292 3.30 -22.65 11.42
CA LEU A 292 3.40 -23.10 12.82
C LEU A 292 2.05 -23.29 13.50
N SER A 293 0.99 -22.64 12.98
CA SER A 293 -0.37 -22.95 13.38
C SER A 293 -0.80 -24.30 12.77
N ASN A 294 -1.96 -24.80 13.16
CA ASN A 294 -2.45 -26.10 12.72
C ASN A 294 -2.24 -26.33 11.20
N SER A 295 -1.41 -27.33 10.85
CA SER A 295 -1.03 -27.67 9.47
C SER A 295 -2.20 -28.08 8.56
N SER A 296 -3.39 -28.33 9.12
CA SER A 296 -4.63 -28.62 8.40
C SER A 296 -5.48 -27.37 8.11
N SER A 297 -4.93 -26.16 8.24
CA SER A 297 -5.65 -24.94 7.88
C SER A 297 -6.01 -24.94 6.37
N SER A 298 -7.12 -24.29 6.02
CA SER A 298 -7.56 -24.18 4.62
C SER A 298 -6.50 -23.50 3.72
N VAL A 299 -5.72 -22.59 4.29
CA VAL A 299 -4.63 -21.88 3.60
C VAL A 299 -3.47 -22.83 3.30
N SER A 300 -3.01 -23.60 4.30
CA SER A 300 -1.94 -24.57 4.14
C SER A 300 -2.31 -25.66 3.12
N THR A 301 -3.54 -26.16 3.19
CA THR A 301 -4.07 -27.14 2.21
C THR A 301 -4.09 -26.55 0.79
N ALA A 302 -4.52 -25.31 0.63
CA ALA A 302 -4.55 -24.62 -0.66
C ALA A 302 -3.13 -24.37 -1.21
N TYR A 303 -2.18 -24.04 -0.33
CA TYR A 303 -0.78 -23.88 -0.70
C TYR A 303 -0.16 -25.17 -1.20
N GLN A 304 -0.34 -26.29 -0.49
CA GLN A 304 0.16 -27.61 -0.91
C GLN A 304 -0.51 -28.09 -2.22
N ARG A 305 -1.81 -27.74 -2.42
CA ARG A 305 -2.49 -28.00 -3.70
C ARG A 305 -1.88 -27.18 -4.84
N PHE A 306 -1.51 -25.93 -4.58
CA PHE A 306 -0.81 -25.09 -5.55
C PHE A 306 0.55 -25.72 -5.92
N MET A 307 1.33 -26.18 -4.91
CA MET A 307 2.58 -26.91 -5.14
C MET A 307 2.37 -28.14 -6.01
N SER A 308 1.37 -28.96 -5.71
CA SER A 308 1.06 -30.19 -6.49
C SER A 308 0.66 -29.88 -7.93
N ASN A 309 -0.16 -28.85 -8.14
CA ASN A 309 -0.53 -28.43 -9.51
C ASN A 309 0.68 -27.96 -10.31
N PHE A 310 1.62 -27.32 -9.63
CA PHE A 310 2.86 -26.86 -10.23
C PHE A 310 3.78 -28.03 -10.59
N ALA A 311 3.94 -29.03 -9.72
CA ALA A 311 4.71 -30.24 -10.01
C ALA A 311 4.18 -30.96 -11.24
N ASN A 312 2.86 -31.11 -11.34
CA ASN A 312 2.24 -31.76 -12.51
C ASN A 312 2.55 -31.01 -13.82
N ALA A 313 2.71 -29.67 -13.75
CA ALA A 313 3.06 -28.87 -14.92
C ALA A 313 4.56 -28.93 -15.27
N LEU A 314 5.43 -29.24 -14.30
CA LEU A 314 6.87 -29.40 -14.51
C LEU A 314 7.25 -30.82 -14.95
N SER A 315 6.39 -31.83 -14.71
CA SER A 315 6.72 -33.21 -15.03
C SER A 315 7.02 -33.35 -16.51
N ASP A 316 8.21 -33.83 -16.82
CA ASP A 316 8.53 -34.39 -18.11
C ASP A 316 8.09 -35.87 -18.10
N ASP A 317 7.85 -36.45 -19.26
CA ASP A 317 7.32 -37.81 -19.45
C ASP A 317 8.10 -38.94 -18.74
N GLY A 318 9.19 -38.64 -18.03
CA GLY A 318 10.06 -39.58 -17.32
C GLY A 318 10.07 -39.51 -15.79
N ALA A 319 9.57 -38.42 -15.16
CA ALA A 319 9.47 -38.36 -13.71
C ALA A 319 8.12 -38.90 -13.24
N THR A 320 8.12 -39.92 -12.37
CA THR A 320 6.85 -40.40 -11.81
C THR A 320 6.21 -39.27 -10.97
N GLN A 321 4.92 -39.08 -11.14
CA GLN A 321 4.15 -38.09 -10.37
C GLN A 321 4.34 -38.26 -8.85
N LEU A 322 4.54 -39.50 -8.39
CA LEU A 322 4.86 -39.82 -6.99
C LEU A 322 6.17 -39.20 -6.54
N GLN A 323 7.20 -39.17 -7.38
CA GLN A 323 8.49 -38.57 -7.05
C GLN A 323 8.38 -37.06 -6.87
N LEU A 324 7.68 -36.37 -7.79
CA LEU A 324 7.45 -34.93 -7.71
C LEU A 324 6.61 -34.54 -6.47
N GLN A 325 5.62 -35.34 -6.13
CA GLN A 325 4.84 -35.13 -4.89
C GLN A 325 5.70 -35.31 -3.65
N SER A 326 6.60 -36.32 -3.63
CA SER A 326 7.57 -36.53 -2.54
C SER A 326 8.51 -35.31 -2.44
N ASP A 327 9.05 -34.85 -3.55
CA ASP A 327 9.95 -33.71 -3.60
C ASP A 327 9.32 -32.43 -3.02
N LEU A 328 8.06 -32.18 -3.37
CA LEU A 328 7.33 -31.02 -2.86
C LEU A 328 6.92 -31.17 -1.39
N ALA A 329 6.68 -32.39 -0.92
CA ALA A 329 6.48 -32.65 0.49
C ALA A 329 7.77 -32.35 1.30
N ASP A 330 8.95 -32.68 0.71
CA ASP A 330 10.25 -32.34 1.31
C ASP A 330 10.48 -30.82 1.32
N VAL A 331 10.12 -30.11 0.25
CA VAL A 331 10.17 -28.64 0.17
C VAL A 331 9.25 -28.02 1.25
N TYR A 332 8.01 -28.51 1.39
CA TYR A 332 7.10 -27.99 2.40
C TYR A 332 7.61 -28.20 3.82
N ARG A 333 8.18 -29.38 4.11
CA ARG A 333 8.82 -29.65 5.42
C ARG A 333 9.99 -28.70 5.68
N PHE A 334 10.83 -28.49 4.67
CA PHE A 334 11.92 -27.51 4.75
C PHE A 334 11.40 -26.09 5.04
N GLU A 335 10.32 -25.63 4.39
CA GLU A 335 9.71 -24.34 4.67
C GLU A 335 9.15 -24.25 6.11
N VAL A 336 8.62 -25.35 6.68
CA VAL A 336 8.20 -25.41 8.09
C VAL A 336 9.40 -25.24 9.01
N GLU A 337 10.51 -25.92 8.73
CA GLU A 337 11.76 -25.78 9.52
C GLU A 337 12.34 -24.38 9.38
N LEU A 338 12.31 -23.78 8.19
CA LEU A 338 12.69 -22.40 7.96
C LEU A 338 11.81 -21.43 8.75
N ALA A 339 10.50 -21.65 8.78
CA ALA A 339 9.56 -20.84 9.55
C ALA A 339 9.82 -20.94 11.07
N ASN A 340 10.26 -22.10 11.57
CA ASN A 340 10.63 -22.26 12.98
C ASN A 340 11.79 -21.35 13.38
N ILE A 341 12.79 -21.20 12.52
CA ILE A 341 13.98 -20.38 12.80
C ILE A 341 13.78 -18.89 12.45
N THR A 342 12.74 -18.54 11.68
CA THR A 342 12.44 -17.14 11.30
C THR A 342 12.06 -16.33 12.53
N THR A 343 12.61 -15.14 12.66
CA THR A 343 12.32 -14.21 13.76
C THR A 343 10.87 -13.73 13.71
N PRO A 344 10.15 -13.66 14.84
CA PRO A 344 8.81 -13.09 14.88
C PRO A 344 8.81 -11.64 14.34
N SER A 345 7.82 -11.28 13.55
CA SER A 345 7.75 -9.93 12.94
C SER A 345 7.68 -8.80 13.97
N ALA A 346 7.16 -9.07 15.16
CA ALA A 346 7.15 -8.11 16.26
C ALA A 346 8.58 -7.72 16.69
N ASP A 347 9.49 -8.68 16.74
CA ASP A 347 10.88 -8.48 17.16
C ASP A 347 11.69 -7.76 16.06
N LEU A 348 11.36 -8.00 14.78
CA LEU A 348 11.96 -7.30 13.64
C LEU A 348 11.54 -5.82 13.55
N ARG A 349 10.59 -5.36 14.36
CA ARG A 349 10.18 -3.94 14.44
C ARG A 349 11.06 -3.09 15.36
N ASP A 350 11.91 -3.70 16.18
CA ASP A 350 12.86 -2.96 17.01
C ASP A 350 14.05 -2.47 16.16
N PRO A 351 14.18 -1.15 15.88
CA PRO A 351 15.27 -0.62 15.06
C PRO A 351 16.66 -0.89 15.64
N MET A 352 16.75 -1.08 16.96
CA MET A 352 18.04 -1.40 17.62
C MET A 352 18.34 -2.89 17.53
N GLY A 353 17.32 -3.73 17.65
CA GLY A 353 17.44 -5.18 17.54
C GLY A 353 17.88 -5.64 16.15
N VAL A 354 17.41 -4.96 15.09
CA VAL A 354 17.74 -5.29 13.69
C VAL A 354 19.01 -4.59 13.17
N TYR A 355 19.69 -3.77 13.98
CA TYR A 355 20.92 -3.12 13.58
C TYR A 355 22.16 -3.91 14.06
N ASN A 356 22.49 -4.97 13.35
CA ASN A 356 23.65 -5.82 13.68
C ASN A 356 24.74 -5.66 12.61
N LYS A 357 25.57 -4.62 12.76
CA LYS A 357 26.68 -4.33 11.83
C LYS A 357 27.80 -5.35 11.98
N ARG A 358 28.23 -5.98 10.89
CA ARG A 358 29.26 -7.02 10.81
C ARG A 358 30.08 -6.85 9.54
N THR A 359 31.31 -7.39 9.53
CA THR A 359 32.06 -7.56 8.27
C THR A 359 31.62 -8.84 7.54
N LEU A 360 31.82 -8.92 6.23
CA LEU A 360 31.59 -10.17 5.49
C LEU A 360 32.42 -11.32 6.01
N ARG A 361 33.60 -11.08 6.55
CA ARG A 361 34.42 -12.07 7.26
C ARG A 361 33.62 -12.72 8.39
N ASN A 362 33.00 -11.91 9.24
CA ASN A 362 32.16 -12.41 10.33
C ASN A 362 30.89 -13.14 9.82
N VAL A 363 30.25 -12.60 8.77
CA VAL A 363 29.07 -13.27 8.19
C VAL A 363 29.43 -14.61 7.58
N SER A 364 30.62 -14.72 6.94
CA SER A 364 31.13 -15.98 6.38
C SER A 364 31.42 -17.05 7.44
N THR A 365 31.65 -16.65 8.70
CA THR A 365 31.78 -17.64 9.81
C THR A 365 30.43 -18.08 10.36
N ILE A 366 29.39 -17.27 10.22
CA ILE A 366 28.01 -17.58 10.66
C ILE A 366 27.34 -18.49 9.63
N LEU A 367 27.33 -18.09 8.35
CA LEU A 367 26.71 -18.83 7.26
C LEU A 367 27.80 -19.24 6.24
N THR A 368 28.39 -20.41 6.48
CA THR A 368 29.58 -20.88 5.78
C THR A 368 29.31 -21.47 4.39
N THR A 369 28.06 -21.81 4.12
CA THR A 369 27.60 -22.46 2.89
C THR A 369 27.46 -21.50 1.70
N ILE A 370 27.75 -20.21 1.90
CA ILE A 370 27.65 -19.17 0.86
C ILE A 370 28.99 -18.44 0.75
N ASP A 371 29.42 -18.18 -0.48
CA ASP A 371 30.50 -17.26 -0.75
C ASP A 371 29.96 -15.83 -0.87
N TRP A 372 29.99 -15.11 0.26
CA TRP A 372 29.39 -13.78 0.37
C TRP A 372 30.07 -12.73 -0.51
N VAL A 373 31.40 -12.85 -0.70
CA VAL A 373 32.13 -11.90 -1.55
C VAL A 373 31.71 -12.09 -3.01
N VAL A 374 31.74 -13.34 -3.50
CA VAL A 374 31.30 -13.69 -4.87
C VAL A 374 29.84 -13.31 -5.08
N LEU A 375 28.97 -13.61 -4.11
CA LEU A 375 27.54 -13.29 -4.18
C LEU A 375 27.33 -11.77 -4.35
N LEU A 376 27.90 -10.96 -3.48
CA LEU A 376 27.69 -9.50 -3.52
C LEU A 376 28.38 -8.85 -4.73
N GLN A 377 29.55 -9.31 -5.14
CA GLN A 377 30.22 -8.83 -6.36
C GLN A 377 29.39 -9.13 -7.61
N THR A 378 28.76 -10.29 -7.67
CA THR A 378 27.86 -10.67 -8.78
C THR A 378 26.59 -9.81 -8.79
N LEU A 379 26.02 -9.54 -7.62
CA LEU A 379 24.78 -8.77 -7.50
C LEU A 379 25.00 -7.25 -7.71
N TYR A 380 26.19 -6.75 -7.43
CA TYR A 380 26.52 -5.32 -7.47
C TYR A 380 27.83 -5.08 -8.23
N PRO A 381 27.85 -5.29 -9.56
CA PRO A 381 29.05 -5.21 -10.37
C PRO A 381 29.72 -3.83 -10.33
N ASP A 382 28.95 -2.75 -10.20
CA ASP A 382 29.48 -1.38 -10.10
C ASP A 382 30.28 -1.15 -8.80
N SER A 383 30.04 -1.94 -7.77
CA SER A 383 30.74 -1.91 -6.49
C SER A 383 31.73 -3.07 -6.30
N ALA A 384 31.83 -3.99 -7.26
CA ALA A 384 32.57 -5.25 -7.12
C ALA A 384 34.03 -5.05 -6.68
N GLY A 385 34.71 -4.05 -7.22
CA GLY A 385 36.11 -3.75 -6.87
C GLY A 385 36.33 -3.31 -5.42
N SER A 386 35.29 -2.86 -4.73
CA SER A 386 35.34 -2.45 -3.32
C SER A 386 34.83 -3.52 -2.35
N ILE A 387 34.20 -4.58 -2.85
CA ILE A 387 33.62 -5.66 -2.02
C ILE A 387 34.69 -6.70 -1.71
N ASN A 388 34.98 -6.88 -0.43
CA ASN A 388 35.93 -7.87 0.10
C ASN A 388 35.48 -8.34 1.48
N LEU A 389 36.25 -9.21 2.13
CA LEU A 389 35.91 -9.76 3.45
C LEU A 389 35.77 -8.71 4.57
N ASP A 390 36.34 -7.51 4.41
CA ASP A 390 36.24 -6.44 5.39
C ASP A 390 35.07 -5.48 5.10
N THR A 391 34.33 -5.70 4.02
CA THR A 391 33.12 -4.95 3.69
C THR A 391 32.08 -5.12 4.81
N GLU A 392 31.61 -3.99 5.32
CA GLU A 392 30.58 -3.95 6.37
C GLU A 392 29.16 -4.15 5.79
N VAL A 393 28.36 -4.90 6.51
CA VAL A 393 26.94 -5.17 6.22
C VAL A 393 26.10 -5.10 7.50
N ILE A 394 24.81 -4.89 7.39
CA ILE A 394 23.88 -4.99 8.51
C ILE A 394 23.04 -6.25 8.34
N LEU A 395 23.01 -7.10 9.36
CA LEU A 395 22.10 -8.23 9.49
C LEU A 395 20.92 -7.85 10.38
N ASP A 396 19.70 -8.23 10.00
CA ASP A 396 18.52 -8.03 10.85
C ASP A 396 18.49 -8.96 12.06
N SER A 397 18.88 -10.25 11.91
CA SER A 397 18.86 -11.25 12.95
C SER A 397 20.03 -12.25 12.83
N PRO A 398 21.17 -12.00 13.47
CA PRO A 398 22.33 -12.94 13.43
C PRO A 398 22.00 -14.35 13.85
N GLU A 399 21.06 -14.53 14.78
CA GLU A 399 20.62 -15.85 15.27
C GLU A 399 19.96 -16.67 14.14
N TYR A 400 19.09 -16.03 13.36
CA TYR A 400 18.50 -16.65 12.17
C TYR A 400 19.55 -17.23 11.23
N TYR A 401 20.61 -16.47 10.90
CA TYR A 401 21.64 -16.92 9.96
C TYR A 401 22.48 -18.07 10.53
N SER A 402 22.69 -18.11 11.84
CA SER A 402 23.35 -19.23 12.50
C SER A 402 22.52 -20.52 12.40
N GLN A 403 21.22 -20.43 12.68
CA GLN A 403 20.31 -21.56 12.55
C GLN A 403 20.09 -21.95 11.10
N LEU A 404 20.02 -20.98 10.17
CA LEU A 404 19.93 -21.22 8.73
C LEU A 404 21.15 -22.00 8.20
N SER A 405 22.36 -21.69 8.71
CA SER A 405 23.57 -22.42 8.33
C SER A 405 23.44 -23.92 8.68
N GLN A 406 22.95 -24.22 9.87
CA GLN A 406 22.73 -25.60 10.33
C GLN A 406 21.64 -26.29 9.48
N LEU A 407 20.54 -25.58 9.23
CA LEU A 407 19.43 -26.10 8.42
C LEU A 407 19.87 -26.42 6.99
N ILE A 408 20.63 -25.53 6.33
CA ILE A 408 21.17 -25.78 4.99
C ILE A 408 22.09 -27.00 4.99
N MET A 409 23.01 -27.12 5.98
CA MET A 409 23.95 -28.25 6.05
C MET A 409 23.28 -29.60 6.31
N SER A 410 22.15 -29.61 7.04
CA SER A 410 21.38 -30.83 7.32
C SER A 410 20.40 -31.21 6.22
N THR A 411 20.13 -30.29 5.26
CA THR A 411 19.13 -30.51 4.21
C THR A 411 19.79 -31.08 2.95
N PRO A 412 19.23 -32.13 2.31
CA PRO A 412 19.75 -32.65 1.05
C PRO A 412 19.79 -31.57 -0.03
N GLN A 413 20.86 -31.54 -0.85
CA GLN A 413 21.02 -30.58 -1.95
C GLN A 413 19.82 -30.56 -2.91
N ARG A 414 19.25 -31.76 -3.16
CA ARG A 414 18.01 -31.93 -3.91
C ARG A 414 16.87 -31.07 -3.38
N THR A 415 16.63 -31.12 -2.07
CA THR A 415 15.57 -30.34 -1.42
C THR A 415 15.84 -28.84 -1.51
N LEU A 416 17.10 -28.41 -1.31
CA LEU A 416 17.50 -26.99 -1.43
C LEU A 416 17.29 -26.46 -2.86
N GLY A 417 17.70 -27.22 -3.89
CA GLY A 417 17.48 -26.83 -5.29
C GLY A 417 16.00 -26.77 -5.66
N ASN A 418 15.22 -27.75 -5.20
CA ASN A 418 13.77 -27.77 -5.40
C ASN A 418 13.06 -26.62 -4.68
N TYR A 419 13.49 -26.28 -3.46
CA TYR A 419 12.97 -25.13 -2.73
C TYR A 419 13.21 -23.81 -3.48
N ILE A 420 14.44 -23.56 -3.95
CA ILE A 420 14.75 -22.36 -4.73
C ILE A 420 13.90 -22.32 -6.01
N SER A 421 13.82 -23.45 -6.72
CA SER A 421 13.01 -23.58 -7.94
C SER A 421 11.52 -23.34 -7.67
N TRP A 422 11.01 -23.86 -6.55
CA TRP A 422 9.64 -23.62 -6.12
C TRP A 422 9.35 -22.13 -5.84
N LEU A 423 10.23 -21.41 -5.15
CA LEU A 423 10.03 -19.98 -4.88
C LEU A 423 10.00 -19.16 -6.18
N VAL A 424 10.87 -19.47 -7.15
CA VAL A 424 10.81 -18.84 -8.47
C VAL A 424 9.46 -19.12 -9.14
N ALA A 425 9.05 -20.37 -9.13
CA ALA A 425 7.80 -20.82 -9.73
C ALA A 425 6.57 -20.17 -9.13
N ARG A 426 6.48 -20.16 -7.80
CA ARG A 426 5.40 -19.52 -7.04
C ARG A 426 5.24 -18.05 -7.39
N THR A 427 6.36 -17.34 -7.44
CA THR A 427 6.38 -15.90 -7.69
C THR A 427 6.02 -15.56 -9.14
N THR A 428 6.45 -16.40 -10.07
CA THR A 428 6.27 -16.17 -11.52
C THR A 428 5.06 -16.87 -12.12
N ALA A 429 4.31 -17.67 -11.33
CA ALA A 429 3.10 -18.36 -11.79
C ALA A 429 2.10 -17.44 -12.55
N PRO A 430 1.87 -16.17 -12.12
CA PRO A 430 1.00 -15.24 -12.84
C PRO A 430 1.50 -14.84 -14.24
N LEU A 431 2.79 -15.08 -14.55
CA LEU A 431 3.41 -14.78 -15.85
C LEU A 431 3.32 -15.95 -16.83
N LEU A 432 2.90 -17.13 -16.36
CA LEU A 432 2.89 -18.39 -17.08
C LEU A 432 1.50 -18.76 -17.62
N SER A 433 1.28 -20.04 -17.94
CA SER A 433 0.05 -20.54 -18.53
C SER A 433 -1.16 -20.48 -17.61
N GLN A 434 -2.36 -20.56 -18.19
CA GLN A 434 -3.63 -20.48 -17.46
C GLN A 434 -3.75 -21.48 -16.30
N PRO A 435 -3.36 -22.75 -16.41
CA PRO A 435 -3.44 -23.69 -15.29
C PRO A 435 -2.66 -23.21 -14.06
N LEU A 436 -1.47 -22.65 -14.28
CA LEU A 436 -0.62 -22.13 -13.19
C LEU A 436 -1.18 -20.84 -12.59
N ARG A 437 -1.70 -19.94 -13.43
CA ARG A 437 -2.42 -18.74 -12.93
C ARG A 437 -3.62 -19.13 -12.09
N THR A 438 -4.42 -20.09 -12.53
CA THR A 438 -5.59 -20.59 -11.78
C THR A 438 -5.20 -21.23 -10.46
N ALA A 439 -4.11 -22.01 -10.43
CA ALA A 439 -3.60 -22.61 -9.20
C ALA A 439 -3.13 -21.54 -8.18
N TYR A 440 -2.42 -20.51 -8.67
CA TYR A 440 -2.01 -19.36 -7.86
C TYR A 440 -3.23 -18.59 -7.32
N ASP A 441 -4.22 -18.28 -8.16
CA ASP A 441 -5.44 -17.59 -7.76
C ASP A 441 -6.24 -18.38 -6.71
N GLY A 442 -6.25 -19.72 -6.82
CA GLY A 442 -6.85 -20.63 -5.85
C GLY A 442 -6.20 -20.52 -4.46
N TYR A 443 -4.87 -20.46 -4.42
CA TYR A 443 -4.12 -20.22 -3.18
C TYR A 443 -4.42 -18.82 -2.61
N LYS A 444 -4.39 -17.77 -3.45
CA LYS A 444 -4.68 -16.38 -3.02
C LYS A 444 -6.11 -16.25 -2.51
N LYS A 445 -7.06 -16.96 -3.09
CA LYS A 445 -8.44 -17.01 -2.60
C LYS A 445 -8.55 -17.63 -1.21
N ALA A 446 -7.83 -18.70 -0.94
CA ALA A 446 -7.78 -19.30 0.39
C ALA A 446 -7.13 -18.37 1.42
N LEU A 447 -6.06 -17.65 1.02
CA LEU A 447 -5.31 -16.75 1.89
C LEU A 447 -6.08 -15.46 2.21
N LYS A 448 -6.74 -14.84 1.23
CA LYS A 448 -7.34 -13.50 1.34
C LYS A 448 -8.87 -13.47 1.23
N GLY A 449 -9.51 -14.58 0.93
CA GLY A 449 -10.96 -14.66 0.73
C GLY A 449 -11.46 -14.01 -0.58
N VAL A 450 -10.56 -13.61 -1.49
CA VAL A 450 -10.90 -12.88 -2.72
C VAL A 450 -10.43 -13.60 -3.97
N THR A 451 -11.09 -13.34 -5.09
CA THR A 451 -10.66 -13.84 -6.41
C THR A 451 -9.41 -13.10 -6.88
N GLY A 452 -8.72 -13.65 -7.89
CA GLY A 452 -7.59 -12.96 -8.53
C GLY A 452 -7.99 -11.59 -9.08
N ILE A 453 -7.08 -10.63 -9.02
CA ILE A 453 -7.32 -9.28 -9.59
C ILE A 453 -7.49 -9.37 -11.12
N PRO A 454 -8.32 -8.50 -11.73
CA PRO A 454 -8.50 -8.47 -13.18
C PRO A 454 -7.17 -8.35 -13.92
N ARG A 455 -7.01 -9.14 -15.00
CA ARG A 455 -5.74 -9.26 -15.71
C ARG A 455 -5.17 -7.92 -16.17
N ASN A 456 -6.01 -7.02 -16.67
CA ASN A 456 -5.58 -5.68 -17.07
C ASN A 456 -4.99 -4.88 -15.92
N LEU A 457 -5.58 -4.96 -14.72
CA LEU A 457 -5.07 -4.28 -13.52
C LEU A 457 -3.77 -4.93 -13.02
N TYR A 458 -3.70 -6.27 -13.01
CA TYR A 458 -2.47 -7.00 -12.73
C TYR A 458 -1.33 -6.54 -13.64
N CYS A 459 -1.59 -6.47 -14.95
CA CYS A 459 -0.59 -6.07 -15.95
C CYS A 459 -0.14 -4.62 -15.80
N LEU A 460 -1.04 -3.70 -15.42
CA LEU A 460 -0.66 -2.31 -15.12
C LEU A 460 0.29 -2.25 -13.92
N LYS A 461 -0.05 -2.93 -12.83
CA LYS A 461 0.80 -3.02 -11.65
C LYS A 461 2.15 -3.67 -11.96
N LEU A 462 2.15 -4.75 -12.72
CA LEU A 462 3.36 -5.45 -13.15
C LEU A 462 4.30 -4.52 -13.93
N VAL A 463 3.79 -3.82 -14.93
CA VAL A 463 4.60 -2.93 -15.78
C VAL A 463 5.09 -1.72 -14.99
N ASP A 464 4.26 -1.13 -14.13
CA ASP A 464 4.64 -0.02 -13.26
C ASP A 464 5.76 -0.41 -12.29
N GLN A 465 5.76 -1.65 -11.78
CA GLN A 465 6.81 -2.15 -10.90
C GLN A 465 8.08 -2.60 -11.66
N SER A 466 7.93 -3.02 -12.91
CA SER A 466 9.04 -3.53 -13.73
C SER A 466 9.77 -2.44 -14.52
N MET A 467 9.06 -1.35 -14.84
CA MET A 467 9.58 -0.19 -15.57
C MET A 467 9.15 1.14 -14.89
N PRO A 468 9.47 1.33 -13.61
CA PRO A 468 8.90 2.42 -12.81
C PRO A 468 9.21 3.80 -13.36
N LEU A 469 10.43 4.05 -13.86
CA LEU A 469 10.78 5.36 -14.41
C LEU A 469 10.03 5.67 -15.71
N ALA A 470 9.81 4.67 -16.57
CA ALA A 470 9.06 4.85 -17.82
C ALA A 470 7.58 5.15 -17.55
N VAL A 471 6.93 4.31 -16.72
CA VAL A 471 5.50 4.48 -16.38
C VAL A 471 5.28 5.73 -15.54
N GLY A 472 6.13 5.96 -14.55
CA GLY A 472 6.04 7.14 -13.70
C GLY A 472 6.24 8.44 -14.48
N ARG A 473 7.15 8.46 -15.48
CA ARG A 473 7.33 9.63 -16.35
C ARG A 473 6.09 9.89 -17.21
N LEU A 474 5.49 8.84 -17.79
CA LEU A 474 4.23 8.98 -18.54
C LEU A 474 3.10 9.53 -17.67
N PHE A 475 3.00 9.03 -16.44
CA PHE A 475 2.00 9.52 -15.49
C PHE A 475 2.23 10.99 -15.13
N ILE A 476 3.47 11.38 -14.87
CA ILE A 476 3.84 12.77 -14.57
C ILE A 476 3.47 13.69 -15.75
N ASP A 477 3.80 13.31 -16.99
CA ASP A 477 3.55 14.11 -18.18
C ASP A 477 2.05 14.34 -18.44
N ASP A 478 1.20 13.39 -18.07
CA ASP A 478 -0.25 13.46 -18.34
C ASP A 478 -1.05 14.12 -17.21
N VAL A 479 -0.60 13.97 -15.94
CA VAL A 479 -1.40 14.34 -14.76
C VAL A 479 -0.83 15.54 -14.01
N PHE A 480 0.48 15.77 -14.12
CA PHE A 480 1.16 16.77 -13.30
C PHE A 480 1.11 18.15 -13.91
N ASP A 481 0.28 19.02 -13.32
CA ASP A 481 0.39 20.46 -13.48
C ASP A 481 1.37 21.02 -12.44
N SER A 482 2.30 21.87 -12.88
CA SER A 482 3.24 22.60 -12.01
C SER A 482 2.55 23.37 -10.87
N SER A 483 1.29 23.78 -11.07
CA SER A 483 0.50 24.45 -10.05
C SER A 483 0.15 23.55 -8.86
N SER A 484 -0.09 22.25 -9.08
CA SER A 484 -0.35 21.27 -8.02
C SER A 484 0.88 21.04 -7.15
N VAL A 485 2.07 20.93 -7.78
CA VAL A 485 3.35 20.83 -7.05
C VAL A 485 3.58 22.07 -6.20
N LYS A 486 3.34 23.27 -6.78
CA LYS A 486 3.51 24.53 -6.06
C LYS A 486 2.59 24.60 -4.85
N LYS A 487 1.27 24.35 -5.01
CA LYS A 487 0.31 24.37 -3.90
C LYS A 487 0.63 23.34 -2.81
N GLY A 488 1.07 22.13 -3.20
CA GLY A 488 1.54 21.12 -2.26
C GLY A 488 2.76 21.60 -1.46
N SER A 489 3.69 22.27 -2.13
CA SER A 489 4.87 22.87 -1.49
C SER A 489 4.51 24.04 -0.55
N ASP A 490 3.60 24.90 -0.98
CA ASP A 490 3.10 26.03 -0.16
C ASP A 490 2.39 25.51 1.11
N LEU A 491 1.58 24.45 0.97
CA LEU A 491 0.93 23.78 2.10
C LEU A 491 1.96 23.19 3.08
N MET A 492 2.96 22.48 2.57
CA MET A 492 4.02 21.90 3.41
C MET A 492 4.79 22.99 4.16
N SER A 493 5.16 24.08 3.45
CA SER A 493 5.79 25.24 4.08
C SER A 493 4.93 25.84 5.20
N SER A 494 3.63 25.99 4.98
CA SER A 494 2.68 26.49 5.98
C SER A 494 2.59 25.58 7.20
N ILE A 495 2.60 24.26 7.00
CA ILE A 495 2.61 23.26 8.10
C ILE A 495 3.89 23.38 8.93
N ILE A 496 5.06 23.50 8.28
CA ILE A 496 6.34 23.68 8.97
C ILE A 496 6.34 24.98 9.77
N GLN A 497 5.84 26.08 9.21
CA GLN A 497 5.72 27.35 9.92
C GLN A 497 4.77 27.28 11.12
N ALA A 498 3.60 26.65 10.96
CA ALA A 498 2.65 26.44 12.06
C ALA A 498 3.26 25.58 13.18
N PHE A 499 4.00 24.53 12.84
CA PHE A 499 4.74 23.73 13.81
C PHE A 499 5.72 24.60 14.62
N LYS A 500 6.57 25.37 13.93
CA LYS A 500 7.55 26.27 14.58
C LYS A 500 6.88 27.32 15.46
N SER A 501 5.79 27.92 14.99
CA SER A 501 5.03 28.92 15.75
C SER A 501 4.40 28.35 17.02
N ASN A 502 4.11 27.05 17.04
CA ASN A 502 3.54 26.38 18.20
C ASN A 502 4.59 25.86 19.21
N LEU A 503 5.87 25.76 18.84
CA LEU A 503 6.92 25.25 19.74
C LEU A 503 6.99 25.98 21.09
N PRO A 504 6.86 27.33 21.18
CA PRO A 504 6.86 28.02 22.46
C PRO A 504 5.72 27.61 23.41
N ASN A 505 4.63 27.04 22.87
CA ASN A 505 3.47 26.60 23.66
C ASN A 505 3.64 25.16 24.20
N VAL A 506 4.69 24.44 23.80
CA VAL A 506 4.93 23.04 24.16
C VAL A 506 5.65 22.99 25.51
N LYS A 507 4.87 22.90 26.60
CA LYS A 507 5.37 23.04 28.00
C LYS A 507 6.32 21.92 28.46
N TRP A 508 6.32 20.76 27.81
CA TRP A 508 7.21 19.65 28.18
C TRP A 508 8.60 19.75 27.53
N MET A 509 8.79 20.66 26.57
CA MET A 509 10.09 20.95 25.96
C MET A 509 10.73 22.16 26.66
N ASP A 510 12.00 22.08 27.05
CA ASP A 510 12.79 23.24 27.42
C ASP A 510 13.16 24.09 26.20
N SER A 511 13.65 25.31 26.43
CA SER A 511 13.97 26.26 25.37
C SER A 511 15.09 25.76 24.43
N ALA A 512 16.04 25.01 24.94
CA ALA A 512 17.14 24.46 24.14
C ALA A 512 16.57 23.35 23.20
N THR A 513 15.73 22.48 23.70
CA THR A 513 15.04 21.45 22.91
C THR A 513 14.11 22.08 21.86
N GLN A 514 13.38 23.16 22.19
CA GLN A 514 12.55 23.90 21.23
C GLN A 514 13.38 24.50 20.09
N ALA A 515 14.56 25.07 20.40
CA ALA A 515 15.46 25.61 19.38
C ALA A 515 15.96 24.52 18.40
N VAL A 516 16.41 23.38 18.90
CA VAL A 516 16.84 22.25 18.09
C VAL A 516 15.69 21.67 17.27
N ALA A 517 14.47 21.62 17.83
CA ALA A 517 13.28 21.18 17.10
C ALA A 517 12.93 22.12 15.93
N ALA A 518 13.08 23.44 16.13
CA ALA A 518 12.91 24.43 15.07
C ALA A 518 13.98 24.28 13.96
N GLU A 519 15.24 24.10 14.33
CA GLU A 519 16.34 23.84 13.38
C GLU A 519 16.10 22.56 12.57
N LYS A 520 15.68 21.48 13.23
CA LYS A 520 15.33 20.23 12.55
C LYS A 520 14.18 20.42 11.57
N ALA A 521 13.16 21.21 11.93
CA ALA A 521 12.04 21.51 11.04
C ALA A 521 12.48 22.32 9.81
N ASP A 522 13.36 23.28 9.97
CA ASP A 522 13.94 24.05 8.86
C ASP A 522 14.81 23.18 7.93
N ALA A 523 15.46 22.17 8.50
CA ALA A 523 16.30 21.23 7.74
C ALA A 523 15.50 20.14 7.02
N ILE A 524 14.16 20.07 7.12
CA ILE A 524 13.35 19.10 6.37
C ILE A 524 13.49 19.36 4.88
N LEU A 525 13.94 18.35 4.14
CA LEU A 525 13.82 18.33 2.68
C LEU A 525 12.52 17.67 2.31
N TYR A 526 11.61 18.38 1.66
CA TYR A 526 10.39 17.79 1.14
C TYR A 526 10.35 17.84 -0.39
N GLN A 527 9.82 16.80 -0.99
CA GLN A 527 9.69 16.63 -2.43
C GLN A 527 8.24 16.22 -2.75
N ILE A 528 7.61 17.00 -3.63
CA ILE A 528 6.21 16.80 -4.00
C ILE A 528 6.17 16.26 -5.42
N GLY A 529 5.48 15.14 -5.59
CA GLY A 529 5.18 14.54 -6.89
C GLY A 529 6.07 13.39 -7.27
N TYR A 530 7.39 13.61 -7.32
CA TYR A 530 8.34 12.59 -7.78
C TYR A 530 9.78 12.89 -7.35
N SER A 531 10.63 11.86 -7.33
CA SER A 531 12.05 12.01 -7.05
C SER A 531 12.80 12.59 -8.28
N VAL A 532 14.01 13.06 -8.05
CA VAL A 532 14.85 13.72 -9.08
C VAL A 532 15.10 12.84 -10.31
N GLU A 533 15.08 11.52 -10.18
CA GLU A 533 15.32 10.58 -11.28
C GLU A 533 14.30 10.72 -12.41
N TYR A 534 13.02 10.98 -12.05
CA TYR A 534 11.94 11.13 -13.03
C TYR A 534 12.06 12.41 -13.88
N ALA A 535 12.85 13.38 -13.45
CA ALA A 535 13.04 14.63 -14.19
C ALA A 535 13.94 14.47 -15.43
N ASN A 536 14.89 13.51 -15.40
CA ASN A 536 15.88 13.35 -16.46
C ASN A 536 15.42 12.34 -17.53
N ARG A 537 14.72 12.84 -18.56
CA ARG A 537 14.20 12.02 -19.67
C ARG A 537 15.31 11.27 -20.42
N SER A 538 16.45 11.93 -20.68
CA SER A 538 17.56 11.31 -21.39
C SER A 538 18.15 10.12 -20.63
N ALA A 539 18.28 10.23 -19.30
CA ALA A 539 18.75 9.13 -18.47
C ALA A 539 17.73 7.96 -18.46
N ILE A 540 16.43 8.25 -18.45
CA ILE A 540 15.37 7.23 -18.56
C ILE A 540 15.46 6.48 -19.89
N GLU A 541 15.62 7.21 -21.01
CA GLU A 541 15.77 6.60 -22.33
C GLU A 541 17.05 5.75 -22.41
N SER A 542 18.17 6.24 -21.90
CA SER A 542 19.44 5.51 -21.85
C SER A 542 19.31 4.22 -21.04
N LEU A 543 18.69 4.28 -19.86
CA LEU A 543 18.46 3.09 -19.02
C LEU A 543 17.68 2.03 -19.77
N TYR A 544 16.50 2.39 -20.28
CA TYR A 544 15.62 1.41 -20.95
C TYR A 544 16.06 1.07 -22.37
N SER A 545 17.06 1.76 -22.96
CA SER A 545 17.67 1.33 -24.22
C SER A 545 18.24 -0.08 -24.12
N GLN A 546 18.78 -0.45 -22.96
CA GLN A 546 19.36 -1.76 -22.66
C GLN A 546 18.32 -2.88 -22.52
N LEU A 547 17.05 -2.56 -22.26
CA LEU A 547 15.99 -3.55 -22.12
C LEU A 547 15.44 -3.96 -23.48
N ASN A 548 15.58 -5.25 -23.84
CA ASN A 548 14.94 -5.80 -25.01
C ASN A 548 13.59 -6.42 -24.64
N VAL A 549 12.50 -5.83 -25.09
CA VAL A 549 11.15 -6.37 -24.94
C VAL A 549 10.81 -7.15 -26.21
N SER A 550 10.94 -8.48 -26.13
CA SER A 550 10.80 -9.38 -27.27
C SER A 550 9.35 -9.63 -27.69
N THR A 551 8.39 -9.44 -26.77
CA THR A 551 6.97 -9.80 -26.91
C THR A 551 6.69 -11.28 -27.14
N ARG A 552 7.73 -12.12 -27.13
CA ARG A 552 7.62 -13.57 -27.32
C ARG A 552 7.32 -14.31 -26.02
N SER A 553 7.90 -13.84 -24.90
CA SER A 553 7.75 -14.46 -23.59
C SER A 553 7.63 -13.37 -22.51
N LEU A 554 6.44 -13.23 -21.95
CA LEU A 554 6.23 -12.31 -20.83
C LEU A 554 7.19 -12.61 -19.67
N PHE A 555 7.37 -13.89 -19.35
CA PHE A 555 8.28 -14.32 -18.28
C PHE A 555 9.70 -13.78 -18.51
N THR A 556 10.27 -14.00 -19.68
CA THR A 556 11.65 -13.57 -19.99
C THR A 556 11.78 -12.05 -20.00
N ASP A 557 10.80 -11.34 -20.57
CA ASP A 557 10.82 -9.87 -20.65
C ASP A 557 10.71 -9.24 -19.25
N ILE A 558 9.89 -9.81 -18.36
CA ILE A 558 9.75 -9.34 -16.96
C ILE A 558 11.01 -9.63 -16.16
N MET A 559 11.61 -10.83 -16.30
CA MET A 559 12.87 -11.14 -15.60
C MET A 559 13.99 -10.19 -16.02
N ALA A 560 14.06 -9.84 -17.30
CA ALA A 560 15.02 -8.85 -17.80
C ALA A 560 14.76 -7.44 -17.24
N ALA A 561 13.50 -7.04 -17.15
CA ALA A 561 13.12 -5.74 -16.60
C ALA A 561 13.42 -5.65 -15.09
N TRP A 562 13.15 -6.69 -14.32
CA TRP A 562 13.47 -6.76 -12.89
C TRP A 562 14.99 -6.73 -12.64
N ARG A 563 15.76 -7.43 -13.45
CA ARG A 563 17.24 -7.36 -13.40
C ARG A 563 17.76 -5.95 -13.66
N LEU A 564 17.24 -5.29 -14.69
CA LEU A 564 17.61 -3.91 -15.00
C LEU A 564 17.27 -2.95 -13.86
N GLU A 565 16.08 -3.11 -13.26
CA GLU A 565 15.65 -2.27 -12.14
C GLU A 565 16.50 -2.51 -10.90
N ARG A 566 16.88 -3.77 -10.63
CA ARG A 566 17.82 -4.08 -9.55
C ARG A 566 19.18 -3.42 -9.76
N SER A 567 19.76 -3.53 -10.95
CA SER A 567 21.03 -2.87 -11.29
C SER A 567 20.94 -1.36 -11.09
N ARG A 568 19.85 -0.73 -11.58
CA ARG A 568 19.60 0.70 -11.37
C ARG A 568 19.56 1.07 -9.88
N THR A 569 18.76 0.38 -9.09
CA THR A 569 18.63 0.67 -7.65
C THR A 569 19.93 0.39 -6.92
N GLY A 570 20.68 -0.63 -7.31
CA GLY A 570 22.00 -0.92 -6.77
C GLY A 570 23.01 0.19 -7.03
N SER A 571 22.99 0.79 -8.22
CA SER A 571 23.92 1.87 -8.59
C SER A 571 23.66 3.20 -7.86
N LEU A 572 22.42 3.41 -7.35
CA LEU A 572 22.09 4.60 -6.55
C LEU A 572 22.77 4.62 -5.18
N TYR A 573 23.07 3.44 -4.66
CA TYR A 573 23.60 3.25 -3.32
C TYR A 573 24.95 2.54 -3.38
N VAL A 574 25.98 3.24 -3.88
CA VAL A 574 27.35 2.70 -3.89
C VAL A 574 27.87 2.63 -2.47
N THR A 575 28.26 1.43 -2.04
CA THR A 575 28.73 1.16 -0.67
C THR A 575 29.84 2.12 -0.24
N GLY A 576 29.70 2.67 0.97
CA GLY A 576 30.65 3.63 1.53
C GLY A 576 30.52 5.05 1.01
N LYS A 577 29.61 5.34 0.07
CA LYS A 577 29.34 6.69 -0.41
C LYS A 577 28.17 7.33 0.35
N PRO A 578 28.17 8.68 0.52
CA PRO A 578 27.04 9.40 1.09
C PRO A 578 25.76 9.18 0.29
N VAL A 579 24.65 8.95 1.00
CA VAL A 579 23.34 8.79 0.38
C VAL A 579 22.73 10.14 0.05
N SER A 580 22.28 10.31 -1.18
CA SER A 580 21.59 11.52 -1.61
C SER A 580 20.18 11.60 -1.00
N ARG A 581 19.86 12.74 -0.37
CA ARG A 581 18.52 13.03 0.14
C ARG A 581 17.47 13.26 -0.96
N LYS A 582 17.88 13.30 -2.23
CA LYS A 582 17.01 13.60 -3.38
C LYS A 582 16.40 12.35 -4.02
N TYR A 583 16.93 11.17 -3.71
CA TYR A 583 16.43 9.89 -4.21
C TYR A 583 15.49 9.23 -3.20
N TRP A 584 14.42 8.63 -3.68
CA TRP A 584 13.49 7.85 -2.89
C TRP A 584 12.73 6.86 -3.78
N ASP A 585 12.38 5.69 -3.21
CA ASP A 585 11.95 4.52 -3.98
C ASP A 585 10.46 4.51 -4.37
N MET A 586 9.64 5.44 -3.85
CA MET A 586 8.23 5.46 -4.18
C MET A 586 8.00 5.91 -5.63
N ARG A 587 7.19 5.16 -6.35
CA ARG A 587 6.79 5.53 -7.70
C ARG A 587 5.79 6.69 -7.67
N PRO A 588 5.81 7.59 -8.67
CA PRO A 588 4.82 8.68 -8.79
C PRO A 588 3.38 8.20 -8.85
N THR A 589 3.14 6.98 -9.29
CA THR A 589 1.83 6.32 -9.39
C THR A 589 1.25 5.87 -8.06
N GLN A 590 2.05 5.78 -7.00
CA GLN A 590 1.61 5.30 -5.70
C GLN A 590 0.79 6.34 -4.93
N ALA A 591 -0.35 5.92 -4.41
CA ALA A 591 -1.16 6.73 -3.48
C ALA A 591 -0.63 6.57 -2.05
N ASN A 592 0.51 7.16 -1.76
CA ASN A 592 1.15 7.09 -0.44
C ASN A 592 2.05 8.33 -0.20
N ALA A 593 2.62 8.43 1.00
CA ALA A 593 3.64 9.42 1.37
C ALA A 593 4.52 8.84 2.47
N PHE A 594 5.71 9.40 2.68
CA PHE A 594 6.61 8.94 3.72
C PHE A 594 7.41 10.09 4.34
N TYR A 595 7.88 9.87 5.55
CA TYR A 595 8.94 10.61 6.19
C TYR A 595 10.07 9.67 6.56
N GLU A 596 11.29 9.96 6.09
CA GLU A 596 12.49 9.21 6.43
C GLU A 596 13.29 9.97 7.50
N PRO A 597 13.21 9.54 8.78
CA PRO A 597 13.79 10.30 9.90
C PRO A 597 15.31 10.43 9.82
N THR A 598 16.00 9.40 9.32
CA THR A 598 17.48 9.37 9.26
C THR A 598 18.03 10.28 8.18
N LEU A 599 17.23 10.61 7.18
CA LEU A 599 17.54 11.58 6.13
C LEU A 599 16.86 12.94 6.35
N ASN A 600 15.92 13.04 7.27
CA ASN A 600 15.03 14.20 7.47
C ASN A 600 14.36 14.63 6.14
N VAL A 601 13.74 13.65 5.45
CA VAL A 601 13.14 13.83 4.12
C VAL A 601 11.66 13.43 4.16
N ILE A 602 10.82 14.25 3.54
CA ILE A 602 9.41 13.93 3.25
C ILE A 602 9.27 13.75 1.74
N GLY A 603 8.70 12.61 1.33
CA GLY A 603 8.33 12.33 -0.06
C GLY A 603 6.82 12.17 -0.21
N ILE A 604 6.23 12.91 -1.15
CA ILE A 604 4.79 12.86 -1.45
C ILE A 604 4.62 12.56 -2.93
N PRO A 605 4.43 11.28 -3.33
CA PRO A 605 4.21 10.88 -4.71
C PRO A 605 2.99 11.55 -5.35
N GLY A 606 3.00 11.68 -6.66
CA GLY A 606 1.89 12.28 -7.42
C GLY A 606 0.57 11.54 -7.29
N GLY A 607 0.63 10.22 -7.11
CA GLY A 607 -0.54 9.37 -6.98
C GLY A 607 -1.43 9.67 -5.78
N ILE A 608 -0.91 10.32 -4.72
CA ILE A 608 -1.74 10.76 -3.58
C ILE A 608 -2.33 12.17 -3.81
N LEU A 609 -1.82 12.93 -4.78
CA LEU A 609 -2.26 14.29 -5.05
C LEU A 609 -3.58 14.29 -5.87
N GLY A 610 -4.60 13.71 -5.29
CA GLY A 610 -5.95 13.62 -5.83
C GLY A 610 -7.01 13.55 -4.73
N ARG A 611 -8.29 13.81 -5.07
CA ARG A 611 -9.41 13.71 -4.12
C ARG A 611 -9.53 12.29 -3.54
N PRO A 612 -9.74 12.14 -2.21
CA PRO A 612 -10.07 13.19 -1.24
C PRO A 612 -8.85 13.82 -0.54
N PHE A 613 -7.61 13.38 -0.79
CA PHE A 613 -6.43 13.83 -0.04
C PHE A 613 -5.95 15.23 -0.45
N PHE A 614 -6.05 15.54 -1.73
CA PHE A 614 -5.63 16.83 -2.26
C PHE A 614 -6.51 17.26 -3.44
N ASP A 615 -6.86 18.54 -3.48
CA ASP A 615 -7.50 19.18 -4.63
C ASP A 615 -7.05 20.63 -4.70
N GLN A 616 -6.35 20.96 -5.79
CA GLN A 616 -5.85 22.33 -5.99
C GLN A 616 -6.95 23.39 -6.09
N GLN A 617 -8.20 23.00 -6.36
CA GLN A 617 -9.35 23.89 -6.47
C GLN A 617 -10.24 23.88 -5.21
N ALA A 618 -9.97 22.99 -4.25
CA ALA A 618 -10.72 22.97 -3.01
C ALA A 618 -10.39 24.22 -2.15
N PRO A 619 -11.34 24.72 -1.37
CA PRO A 619 -11.04 25.71 -0.35
C PRO A 619 -10.06 25.14 0.67
N ALA A 620 -9.25 26.01 1.25
CA ALA A 620 -8.29 25.66 2.29
C ALA A 620 -9.00 25.24 3.58
#